data_e95d451d254f451a7163f030387fbd75
#
_entry.id   e95d451d254f451a7163f030387fbd75
#
_cell.length_a   1.000
_cell.length_b   1.000
_cell.length_c   1.000
_cell.angle_alpha   90.00
_cell.angle_beta   90.00
_cell.angle_gamma   90.00
#
_symmetry.space_group_name_H-M   'P 1'
#
loop_
_entity.id
_entity.type
_entity.pdbx_description
1 polymer ?
#
loop_
_entity_poly.entity_id
_entity_poly.type
_entity_poly.pdbx_seq_one_letter_code
_entity_poly.pdbx_strand_id
1 'polypeptide(L)'
;MTEVKTNQQLNIRLLAVKALSDINRNGAYANIKLQEYLQKYHLSDLDRRFFTELVYGVIRRKNYLDAIIVHFAKRPLKKLSSMVVEILRLGIYQIIYMDKVPESAAVNESVKLAKKLTRGLSGFVNAVLRSVLRESDSISIGELAKSEAEEISFIYNQPLWLVNLWINEMGKDKTIDLCAWFNEQPRLTARINTVKVSIEDCLKELRDLGWTVEQDNEIPEVVYIDAHQGHLEKAKPVMEGHITFMDKASMLVAHVVDPQPGERILDCCAAPGGKSMHMASLMNNTGAIMSCDIYDHKLELMNQNAERLGVSIVSTKLQDGRYLPDNWKEQFDRVLVDAPCSGLGILQKKLDMRWRKTQSLLTDLPPLQLEILEKAAEMVKVDGYLVYSTCTINSGENEDVLEKFLATHKNFIIDPVSFDGLPQAIEGMITTYPPRDQMDGFFMARVKRIS
;
A
#
# COMPACT_ATOMS: atom_id res chain seq x y z
N MET A 1 5.54 48.35 -1.12
CA MET A 1 6.94 47.91 -1.36
C MET A 1 7.17 46.68 -0.51
N THR A 2 6.93 45.52 -1.03
CA THR A 2 7.10 44.21 -0.37
C THR A 2 8.45 43.66 -0.82
N GLU A 3 9.37 43.52 0.10
CA GLU A 3 10.72 43.03 -0.11
C GLU A 3 10.73 41.68 -0.79
N VAL A 4 11.34 41.61 -1.97
CA VAL A 4 11.75 40.41 -2.66
C VAL A 4 12.84 39.74 -1.81
N LYS A 5 12.47 38.76 -0.97
CA LYS A 5 13.44 37.90 -0.30
C LYS A 5 14.27 37.18 -1.37
N THR A 6 15.53 37.54 -1.40
CA THR A 6 16.61 36.94 -2.17
C THR A 6 16.47 35.45 -2.30
N ASN A 7 16.54 34.99 -3.55
CA ASN A 7 16.52 33.60 -4.00
C ASN A 7 17.74 32.81 -3.42
N GLN A 8 17.66 32.37 -2.18
CA GLN A 8 18.58 31.38 -1.67
C GLN A 8 18.30 30.10 -2.43
N GLN A 9 19.22 29.72 -3.32
CA GLN A 9 19.17 28.48 -4.09
C GLN A 9 18.86 27.32 -3.12
N LEU A 10 17.67 26.73 -3.27
CA LEU A 10 17.14 25.72 -2.36
C LEU A 10 18.04 24.48 -2.41
N ASN A 11 18.62 24.06 -1.30
CA ASN A 11 19.46 22.87 -1.27
C ASN A 11 18.58 21.62 -1.23
N ILE A 12 18.40 20.95 -2.37
CA ILE A 12 17.54 19.78 -2.57
C ILE A 12 17.96 18.60 -1.67
N ARG A 13 19.26 18.39 -1.46
CA ARG A 13 19.77 17.35 -0.56
C ARG A 13 19.39 17.61 0.90
N LEU A 14 19.38 18.88 1.31
CA LEU A 14 18.92 19.27 2.65
C LEU A 14 17.44 18.96 2.82
N LEU A 15 16.62 19.24 1.81
CA LEU A 15 15.20 18.90 1.83
C LEU A 15 14.99 17.38 1.90
N ALA A 16 15.74 16.62 1.11
CA ALA A 16 15.67 15.16 1.11
C ALA A 16 16.01 14.55 2.49
N VAL A 17 17.10 15.01 3.12
CA VAL A 17 17.47 14.55 4.49
C VAL A 17 16.37 14.87 5.51
N LYS A 18 15.77 16.08 5.43
CA LYS A 18 14.67 16.45 6.31
C LYS A 18 13.43 15.57 6.09
N ALA A 19 13.03 15.38 4.83
CA ALA A 19 11.91 14.50 4.47
C ALA A 19 12.14 13.07 4.95
N LEU A 20 13.33 12.50 4.73
CA LEU A 20 13.71 11.18 5.23
C LEU A 20 13.65 11.09 6.77
N SER A 21 14.13 12.15 7.46
CA SER A 21 14.03 12.23 8.92
C SER A 21 12.57 12.26 9.39
N ASP A 22 11.69 13.03 8.74
CA ASP A 22 10.26 13.09 9.07
C ASP A 22 9.58 11.73 8.84
N ILE A 23 9.88 11.07 7.73
CA ILE A 23 9.34 9.75 7.38
C ILE A 23 9.77 8.68 8.40
N ASN A 24 11.07 8.63 8.71
CA ASN A 24 11.63 7.56 9.55
C ASN A 24 11.41 7.76 11.05
N ARG A 25 11.25 8.99 11.54
CA ARG A 25 11.09 9.31 12.97
C ARG A 25 9.64 9.53 13.39
N ASN A 26 8.87 10.23 12.55
CA ASN A 26 7.52 10.65 12.90
C ASN A 26 6.43 9.71 12.34
N GLY A 27 6.84 8.62 11.69
CA GLY A 27 5.91 7.67 11.12
C GLY A 27 5.03 8.24 9.99
N ALA A 28 5.43 9.33 9.33
CA ALA A 28 4.67 9.92 8.24
C ALA A 28 4.77 9.08 6.96
N TYR A 29 3.71 8.93 6.18
CA TYR A 29 3.76 8.22 4.90
C TYR A 29 4.63 8.96 3.89
N ALA A 30 5.50 8.21 3.19
CA ALA A 30 6.47 8.78 2.27
C ALA A 30 5.82 9.60 1.16
N ASN A 31 4.74 9.10 0.55
CA ASN A 31 3.97 9.80 -0.47
C ASN A 31 3.36 11.11 0.04
N ILE A 32 2.77 11.09 1.26
CA ILE A 32 2.16 12.29 1.87
C ILE A 32 3.26 13.33 2.15
N LYS A 33 4.35 12.92 2.79
CA LYS A 33 5.46 13.84 3.07
C LYS A 33 6.10 14.39 1.81
N LEU A 34 6.28 13.54 0.80
CA LEU A 34 6.81 14.01 -0.46
C LEU A 34 5.92 15.10 -1.08
N GLN A 35 4.61 14.89 -1.13
CA GLN A 35 3.66 15.88 -1.63
C GLN A 35 3.68 17.17 -0.83
N GLU A 36 3.69 17.11 0.52
CA GLU A 36 3.80 18.30 1.37
C GLU A 36 5.05 19.13 1.03
N TYR A 37 6.20 18.47 0.85
CA TYR A 37 7.44 19.15 0.50
C TYR A 37 7.38 19.74 -0.90
N LEU A 38 6.83 19.02 -1.89
CA LEU A 38 6.68 19.50 -3.26
C LEU A 38 5.71 20.68 -3.39
N GLN A 39 4.64 20.69 -2.60
CA GLN A 39 3.70 21.82 -2.56
C GLN A 39 4.32 23.04 -1.86
N LYS A 40 5.05 22.80 -0.76
CA LYS A 40 5.65 23.87 0.04
C LYS A 40 6.78 24.60 -0.66
N TYR A 41 7.57 23.91 -1.46
CA TYR A 41 8.86 24.41 -1.96
C TYR A 41 8.87 24.53 -3.49
N HIS A 42 7.89 24.90 -4.18
CA HIS A 42 7.82 25.22 -5.62
C HIS A 42 9.10 24.90 -6.43
N LEU A 43 9.46 23.60 -6.49
CA LEU A 43 10.69 23.14 -7.13
C LEU A 43 10.56 23.18 -8.66
N SER A 44 11.67 23.43 -9.36
CA SER A 44 11.76 23.19 -10.82
C SER A 44 11.52 21.70 -11.12
N ASP A 45 11.14 21.37 -12.35
CA ASP A 45 10.91 19.96 -12.73
C ASP A 45 12.14 19.09 -12.53
N LEU A 46 13.34 19.63 -12.79
CA LEU A 46 14.59 18.92 -12.55
C LEU A 46 14.84 18.67 -11.05
N ASP A 47 14.66 19.69 -10.21
CA ASP A 47 14.82 19.59 -8.76
C ASP A 47 13.76 18.67 -8.14
N ARG A 48 12.53 18.71 -8.66
CA ARG A 48 11.45 17.84 -8.25
C ARG A 48 11.78 16.36 -8.50
N ARG A 49 12.28 16.04 -9.70
CA ARG A 49 12.73 14.68 -10.04
C ARG A 49 13.88 14.25 -9.15
N PHE A 50 14.87 15.10 -8.96
CA PHE A 50 16.04 14.84 -8.13
C PHE A 50 15.65 14.62 -6.65
N PHE A 51 14.79 15.47 -6.10
CA PHE A 51 14.25 15.31 -4.73
C PHE A 51 13.52 13.99 -4.55
N THR A 52 12.62 13.67 -5.49
CA THR A 52 11.82 12.45 -5.48
C THR A 52 12.71 11.21 -5.55
N GLU A 53 13.70 11.21 -6.44
CA GLU A 53 14.67 10.13 -6.60
C GLU A 53 15.48 9.92 -5.32
N LEU A 54 15.98 10.98 -4.70
CA LEU A 54 16.74 10.89 -3.46
C LEU A 54 15.93 10.29 -2.31
N VAL A 55 14.68 10.72 -2.16
CA VAL A 55 13.82 10.24 -1.05
C VAL A 55 13.38 8.79 -1.27
N TYR A 56 12.79 8.48 -2.44
CA TYR A 56 12.32 7.12 -2.71
C TYR A 56 13.46 6.12 -2.90
N GLY A 57 14.56 6.55 -3.50
CA GLY A 57 15.73 5.70 -3.69
C GLY A 57 16.32 5.25 -2.36
N VAL A 58 16.49 6.18 -1.41
CA VAL A 58 16.96 5.85 -0.05
C VAL A 58 15.97 4.93 0.67
N ILE A 59 14.66 5.19 0.59
CA ILE A 59 13.64 4.34 1.21
C ILE A 59 13.66 2.94 0.61
N ARG A 60 13.74 2.85 -0.71
CA ARG A 60 13.76 1.58 -1.44
C ARG A 60 14.97 0.73 -1.10
N ARG A 61 16.15 1.34 -0.88
CA ARG A 61 17.41 0.65 -0.61
C ARG A 61 17.83 0.65 0.86
N LYS A 62 16.93 1.04 1.76
CA LYS A 62 17.21 1.32 3.17
C LYS A 62 18.00 0.22 3.86
N ASN A 63 17.61 -1.03 3.66
CA ASN A 63 18.19 -2.18 4.36
C ASN A 63 19.67 -2.38 3.96
N TYR A 64 19.94 -2.35 2.67
CA TYR A 64 21.30 -2.49 2.14
C TYR A 64 22.18 -1.29 2.51
N LEU A 65 21.64 -0.06 2.42
CA LEU A 65 22.35 1.14 2.86
C LEU A 65 22.72 1.07 4.35
N ASP A 66 21.83 0.54 5.18
CA ASP A 66 22.06 0.34 6.61
C ASP A 66 23.20 -0.67 6.88
N ALA A 67 23.22 -1.76 6.12
CA ALA A 67 24.28 -2.76 6.20
C ALA A 67 25.65 -2.16 5.85
N ILE A 68 25.72 -1.37 4.77
CA ILE A 68 26.93 -0.65 4.37
C ILE A 68 27.36 0.34 5.47
N ILE A 69 26.44 1.11 6.04
CA ILE A 69 26.75 2.03 7.14
C ILE A 69 27.36 1.28 8.31
N VAL A 70 26.75 0.17 8.74
CA VAL A 70 27.24 -0.62 9.87
C VAL A 70 28.64 -1.19 9.58
N HIS A 71 28.86 -1.67 8.35
CA HIS A 71 30.14 -2.24 7.94
C HIS A 71 31.27 -1.20 8.03
N PHE A 72 31.10 -0.01 7.46
CA PHE A 72 32.15 1.01 7.45
C PHE A 72 32.24 1.85 8.71
N ALA A 73 31.12 2.11 9.38
CA ALA A 73 31.11 2.83 10.66
C ALA A 73 31.65 1.98 11.83
N LYS A 74 31.72 0.65 11.66
CA LYS A 74 32.06 -0.31 12.72
C LYS A 74 31.25 -0.11 14.00
N ARG A 75 30.00 0.34 13.86
CA ARG A 75 29.08 0.65 14.95
C ARG A 75 27.64 0.29 14.55
N PRO A 76 26.84 -0.27 15.48
CA PRO A 76 25.43 -0.52 15.21
C PRO A 76 24.67 0.81 14.99
N LEU A 77 23.68 0.83 14.08
CA LEU A 77 22.88 2.01 13.74
C LEU A 77 22.27 2.71 14.97
N LYS A 78 21.80 1.93 15.96
CA LYS A 78 21.20 2.47 17.21
C LYS A 78 22.16 3.34 18.03
N LYS A 79 23.46 3.24 17.81
CA LYS A 79 24.49 4.09 18.46
C LYS A 79 24.84 5.34 17.65
N LEU A 80 24.28 5.50 16.46
CA LEU A 80 24.45 6.68 15.62
C LEU A 80 23.26 7.62 15.80
N SER A 81 23.49 8.95 15.70
CA SER A 81 22.37 9.86 15.67
C SER A 81 21.53 9.65 14.42
N SER A 82 20.22 9.71 14.52
CA SER A 82 19.31 9.49 13.39
C SER A 82 19.61 10.42 12.20
N MET A 83 19.95 11.69 12.46
CA MET A 83 20.31 12.64 11.41
C MET A 83 21.58 12.22 10.67
N VAL A 84 22.59 11.69 11.38
CA VAL A 84 23.79 11.14 10.76
C VAL A 84 23.46 9.95 9.88
N VAL A 85 22.58 9.06 10.34
CA VAL A 85 22.14 7.89 9.55
C VAL A 85 21.48 8.33 8.24
N GLU A 86 20.58 9.32 8.27
CA GLU A 86 19.93 9.80 7.03
C GLU A 86 20.91 10.49 6.08
N ILE A 87 21.88 11.22 6.59
CA ILE A 87 22.92 11.85 5.78
C ILE A 87 23.81 10.76 5.13
N LEU A 88 24.18 9.72 5.89
CA LEU A 88 24.98 8.61 5.37
C LEU A 88 24.20 7.81 4.33
N ARG A 89 22.93 7.47 4.60
CA ARG A 89 22.06 6.80 3.61
C ARG A 89 22.00 7.58 2.31
N LEU A 90 21.76 8.90 2.39
CA LEU A 90 21.68 9.78 1.23
C LEU A 90 23.01 9.86 0.46
N GLY A 91 24.13 9.96 1.18
CA GLY A 91 25.47 10.01 0.59
C GLY A 91 25.83 8.70 -0.12
N ILE A 92 25.63 7.57 0.55
CA ILE A 92 25.90 6.23 0.00
C ILE A 92 24.99 5.93 -1.19
N TYR A 93 23.70 6.28 -1.11
CA TYR A 93 22.77 6.13 -2.23
C TYR A 93 23.27 6.86 -3.48
N GLN A 94 23.73 8.10 -3.33
CA GLN A 94 24.26 8.87 -4.46
C GLN A 94 25.55 8.27 -5.03
N ILE A 95 26.43 7.73 -4.18
CA ILE A 95 27.69 7.09 -4.62
C ILE A 95 27.41 5.81 -5.41
N ILE A 96 26.48 4.96 -4.94
CA ILE A 96 26.30 3.61 -5.50
C ILE A 96 25.26 3.57 -6.64
N TYR A 97 24.24 4.45 -6.62
CA TYR A 97 23.08 4.31 -7.50
C TYR A 97 22.82 5.53 -8.41
N MET A 98 23.65 6.57 -8.35
CA MET A 98 23.37 7.79 -9.12
C MET A 98 24.55 8.17 -10.03
N ASP A 99 24.71 7.47 -11.15
CA ASP A 99 25.80 7.68 -12.12
C ASP A 99 25.99 9.14 -12.59
N LYS A 100 24.89 9.91 -12.61
CA LYS A 100 24.92 11.34 -13.00
C LYS A 100 25.38 12.27 -11.90
N VAL A 101 25.60 11.78 -10.68
CA VAL A 101 26.10 12.56 -9.55
C VAL A 101 27.57 12.22 -9.36
N PRO A 102 28.50 13.18 -9.54
CA PRO A 102 29.91 12.91 -9.26
C PRO A 102 30.09 12.48 -7.79
N GLU A 103 30.77 11.39 -7.57
CA GLU A 103 30.98 10.79 -6.25
C GLU A 103 31.60 11.77 -5.25
N SER A 104 32.57 12.55 -5.71
CA SER A 104 33.18 13.62 -4.90
C SER A 104 32.16 14.68 -4.47
N ALA A 105 31.16 14.98 -5.32
CA ALA A 105 30.10 15.90 -4.98
C ALA A 105 29.15 15.28 -3.94
N ALA A 106 28.82 13.99 -4.07
CA ALA A 106 28.01 13.27 -3.09
C ALA A 106 28.65 13.32 -1.69
N VAL A 107 29.95 13.04 -1.60
CA VAL A 107 30.70 13.13 -0.33
C VAL A 107 30.72 14.56 0.21
N ASN A 108 31.12 15.54 -0.60
CA ASN A 108 31.32 16.93 -0.17
C ASN A 108 29.98 17.55 0.31
N GLU A 109 28.88 17.33 -0.42
CA GLU A 109 27.57 17.85 -0.03
C GLU A 109 27.06 17.17 1.24
N SER A 110 27.24 15.87 1.41
CA SER A 110 26.88 15.16 2.65
C SER A 110 27.67 15.68 3.86
N VAL A 111 28.97 15.99 3.69
CA VAL A 111 29.78 16.60 4.75
C VAL A 111 29.30 18.02 5.10
N LYS A 112 28.90 18.82 4.09
CA LYS A 112 28.28 20.14 4.33
C LYS A 112 26.98 20.03 5.11
N LEU A 113 26.13 19.04 4.77
CA LEU A 113 24.89 18.75 5.52
C LEU A 113 25.20 18.34 6.97
N ALA A 114 26.20 17.48 7.18
CA ALA A 114 26.61 17.08 8.52
C ALA A 114 27.12 18.27 9.35
N LYS A 115 27.91 19.19 8.76
CA LYS A 115 28.32 20.44 9.44
C LYS A 115 27.15 21.30 9.86
N LYS A 116 26.07 21.35 9.04
CA LYS A 116 24.87 22.16 9.31
C LYS A 116 23.92 21.52 10.30
N LEU A 117 23.74 20.19 10.26
CA LEU A 117 22.67 19.47 10.95
C LEU A 117 23.15 18.68 12.17
N THR A 118 24.46 18.46 12.33
CA THR A 118 25.01 17.65 13.42
C THR A 118 26.17 18.37 14.10
N ARG A 119 26.24 18.27 15.43
CA ARG A 119 27.35 18.91 16.20
C ARG A 119 28.59 18.04 16.13
N GLY A 120 29.64 18.48 15.41
CA GLY A 120 30.97 17.87 15.41
C GLY A 120 31.11 16.53 14.71
N LEU A 121 30.06 16.02 14.01
CA LEU A 121 30.08 14.70 13.38
C LEU A 121 30.43 14.71 11.88
N SER A 122 30.75 15.87 11.30
CA SER A 122 31.11 16.00 9.89
C SER A 122 32.37 15.22 9.50
N GLY A 123 33.36 15.14 10.40
CA GLY A 123 34.56 14.34 10.20
C GLY A 123 34.27 12.84 10.14
N PHE A 124 33.36 12.36 11.00
CA PHE A 124 32.90 10.97 10.99
C PHE A 124 32.16 10.64 9.68
N VAL A 125 31.21 11.49 9.25
CA VAL A 125 30.49 11.32 7.98
C VAL A 125 31.46 11.28 6.80
N ASN A 126 32.48 12.20 6.77
CA ASN A 126 33.49 12.20 5.73
C ASN A 126 34.32 10.91 5.71
N ALA A 127 34.74 10.40 6.87
CA ALA A 127 35.51 9.17 6.97
C ALA A 127 34.74 7.96 6.44
N VAL A 128 33.47 7.80 6.86
CA VAL A 128 32.61 6.69 6.41
C VAL A 128 32.39 6.77 4.89
N LEU A 129 31.96 7.92 4.34
CA LEU A 129 31.68 8.04 2.91
C LEU A 129 32.92 7.88 2.04
N ARG A 130 34.11 8.34 2.48
CA ARG A 130 35.36 8.09 1.75
C ARG A 130 35.79 6.63 1.79
N SER A 131 35.48 5.89 2.85
CA SER A 131 35.73 4.44 2.90
C SER A 131 34.79 3.70 1.96
N VAL A 132 33.51 4.06 1.93
CA VAL A 132 32.54 3.54 0.95
C VAL A 132 33.04 3.79 -0.48
N LEU A 133 33.45 5.01 -0.79
CA LEU A 133 33.92 5.39 -2.13
C LEU A 133 35.15 4.59 -2.62
N ARG A 134 36.06 4.26 -1.70
CA ARG A 134 37.25 3.46 -2.05
C ARG A 134 36.95 1.99 -2.30
N GLU A 135 35.92 1.48 -1.70
CA GLU A 135 35.59 0.04 -1.65
C GLU A 135 34.23 -0.27 -2.29
N SER A 136 33.57 0.74 -2.91
CA SER A 136 32.22 0.56 -3.51
C SER A 136 32.14 -0.60 -4.50
N ASP A 137 33.16 -0.73 -5.35
CA ASP A 137 33.21 -1.76 -6.40
C ASP A 137 33.53 -3.16 -5.86
N SER A 138 34.08 -3.26 -4.64
CA SER A 138 34.45 -4.53 -4.01
C SER A 138 33.46 -5.02 -2.97
N ILE A 139 32.45 -4.20 -2.58
CA ILE A 139 31.45 -4.62 -1.60
C ILE A 139 30.51 -5.63 -2.22
N SER A 140 30.65 -6.90 -1.86
CA SER A 140 29.66 -7.91 -2.22
C SER A 140 28.58 -8.02 -1.15
N ILE A 141 27.32 -8.25 -1.59
CA ILE A 141 26.21 -8.47 -0.67
C ILE A 141 26.45 -9.72 0.19
N GLY A 142 27.06 -10.78 -0.40
CA GLY A 142 27.39 -12.01 0.31
C GLY A 142 28.41 -11.81 1.46
N GLU A 143 29.33 -10.83 1.37
CA GLU A 143 30.24 -10.50 2.46
C GLU A 143 29.56 -9.72 3.60
N LEU A 144 28.49 -8.99 3.29
CA LEU A 144 27.72 -8.26 4.29
C LEU A 144 26.67 -9.12 4.98
N ALA A 145 26.13 -10.13 4.28
CA ALA A 145 25.09 -11.01 4.78
C ALA A 145 25.66 -12.12 5.68
N LYS A 146 24.95 -12.44 6.76
CA LYS A 146 25.30 -13.51 7.71
C LYS A 146 24.50 -14.78 7.49
N SER A 147 23.48 -14.71 6.66
CA SER A 147 22.60 -15.82 6.31
C SER A 147 22.01 -15.61 4.93
N GLU A 148 21.50 -16.68 4.33
CA GLU A 148 20.80 -16.62 3.03
C GLU A 148 19.57 -15.71 3.09
N ALA A 149 18.80 -15.74 4.18
CA ALA A 149 17.67 -14.83 4.36
C ALA A 149 18.12 -13.37 4.43
N GLU A 150 19.27 -13.07 5.03
CA GLU A 150 19.83 -11.72 5.07
C GLU A 150 20.34 -11.28 3.70
N GLU A 151 20.89 -12.18 2.92
CA GLU A 151 21.28 -11.93 1.53
C GLU A 151 20.04 -11.56 0.65
N ILE A 152 18.98 -12.36 0.71
CA ILE A 152 17.70 -12.07 0.04
C ILE A 152 17.16 -10.72 0.52
N SER A 153 17.20 -10.47 1.83
CA SER A 153 16.79 -9.21 2.46
C SER A 153 17.53 -8.00 1.87
N PHE A 154 18.82 -8.09 1.60
CA PHE A 154 19.62 -7.01 1.02
C PHE A 154 19.39 -6.88 -0.49
N ILE A 155 19.36 -7.97 -1.24
CA ILE A 155 19.13 -7.97 -2.69
C ILE A 155 17.79 -7.31 -3.02
N TYR A 156 16.73 -7.75 -2.34
CA TYR A 156 15.35 -7.31 -2.62
C TYR A 156 14.84 -6.21 -1.69
N ASN A 157 15.68 -5.75 -0.76
CA ASN A 157 15.33 -4.68 0.18
C ASN A 157 14.02 -4.91 0.94
N GLN A 158 13.92 -6.10 1.52
CA GLN A 158 12.83 -6.48 2.41
C GLN A 158 13.34 -6.57 3.85
N PRO A 159 12.52 -6.24 4.88
CA PRO A 159 12.88 -6.51 6.27
C PRO A 159 13.23 -7.99 6.48
N LEU A 160 14.31 -8.27 7.19
CA LEU A 160 14.76 -9.65 7.42
C LEU A 160 13.69 -10.53 8.06
N TRP A 161 12.89 -9.97 8.99
CA TRP A 161 11.82 -10.72 9.63
C TRP A 161 10.72 -11.15 8.64
N LEU A 162 10.41 -10.33 7.60
CA LEU A 162 9.48 -10.70 6.54
C LEU A 162 10.05 -11.80 5.65
N VAL A 163 11.32 -11.70 5.27
CA VAL A 163 11.98 -12.74 4.47
C VAL A 163 11.95 -14.08 5.22
N ASN A 164 12.28 -14.08 6.53
CA ASN A 164 12.20 -15.28 7.35
C ASN A 164 10.77 -15.84 7.44
N LEU A 165 9.77 -14.98 7.62
CA LEU A 165 8.36 -15.37 7.63
C LEU A 165 7.99 -16.10 6.33
N TRP A 166 8.25 -15.48 5.18
CA TRP A 166 7.87 -16.03 3.88
C TRP A 166 8.66 -17.29 3.51
N ILE A 167 9.96 -17.39 3.88
CA ILE A 167 10.73 -18.62 3.67
C ILE A 167 10.08 -19.78 4.47
N ASN A 168 9.64 -19.52 5.71
CA ASN A 168 9.00 -20.53 6.54
C ASN A 168 7.60 -20.93 6.01
N GLU A 169 6.83 -20.01 5.47
CA GLU A 169 5.46 -20.26 4.99
C GLU A 169 5.42 -20.88 3.59
N MET A 170 6.25 -20.41 2.67
CA MET A 170 6.13 -20.79 1.25
C MET A 170 7.43 -21.31 0.61
N GLY A 171 8.53 -21.33 1.36
CA GLY A 171 9.84 -21.74 0.86
C GLY A 171 10.62 -20.62 0.17
N LYS A 172 11.91 -20.90 -0.09
CA LYS A 172 12.87 -19.92 -0.59
C LYS A 172 12.49 -19.36 -1.96
N ASP A 173 12.20 -20.22 -2.94
CA ASP A 173 12.02 -19.80 -4.33
C ASP A 173 10.81 -18.86 -4.47
N LYS A 174 9.67 -19.23 -3.90
CA LYS A 174 8.49 -18.37 -3.86
C LYS A 174 8.74 -17.05 -3.11
N THR A 175 9.55 -17.09 -2.05
CA THR A 175 9.94 -15.86 -1.33
C THR A 175 10.76 -14.93 -2.22
N ILE A 176 11.68 -15.46 -3.01
CA ILE A 176 12.47 -14.67 -3.97
C ILE A 176 11.56 -14.03 -5.02
N ASP A 177 10.65 -14.81 -5.61
CA ASP A 177 9.69 -14.31 -6.61
C ASP A 177 8.82 -13.17 -6.03
N LEU A 178 8.31 -13.37 -4.82
CA LEU A 178 7.50 -12.36 -4.11
C LEU A 178 8.31 -11.08 -3.80
N CYS A 179 9.54 -11.24 -3.34
CA CYS A 179 10.42 -10.12 -3.05
C CYS A 179 10.80 -9.34 -4.31
N ALA A 180 11.03 -10.04 -5.42
CA ALA A 180 11.29 -9.44 -6.74
C ALA A 180 10.07 -8.63 -7.20
N TRP A 181 8.89 -9.25 -7.18
CA TRP A 181 7.62 -8.58 -7.50
C TRP A 181 7.41 -7.27 -6.74
N PHE A 182 7.64 -7.27 -5.43
CA PHE A 182 7.48 -6.05 -4.62
C PHE A 182 8.48 -4.93 -4.95
N ASN A 183 9.49 -5.18 -5.77
CA ASN A 183 10.43 -4.17 -6.25
C ASN A 183 10.15 -3.71 -7.68
N GLU A 184 9.27 -4.39 -8.41
CA GLU A 184 8.83 -3.95 -9.73
C GLU A 184 7.95 -2.70 -9.64
N GLN A 185 7.83 -2.00 -10.76
CA GLN A 185 6.91 -0.87 -10.84
C GLN A 185 5.49 -1.39 -10.96
N PRO A 186 4.57 -1.00 -10.06
CA PRO A 186 3.19 -1.45 -10.14
C PRO A 186 2.52 -0.93 -11.42
N ARG A 187 1.75 -1.78 -12.08
CA ARG A 187 0.89 -1.35 -13.17
C ARG A 187 -0.22 -0.46 -12.64
N LEU A 188 -0.42 0.68 -13.26
CA LEU A 188 -1.48 1.59 -12.86
C LEU A 188 -2.84 1.00 -13.27
N THR A 189 -3.69 0.73 -12.29
CA THR A 189 -4.99 0.10 -12.49
C THR A 189 -6.10 1.03 -12.02
N ALA A 190 -7.16 1.12 -12.81
CA ALA A 190 -8.35 1.88 -12.46
C ALA A 190 -9.62 1.05 -12.69
N ARG A 191 -10.66 1.38 -11.94
CA ARG A 191 -12.01 0.87 -12.13
C ARG A 191 -12.83 1.89 -12.92
N ILE A 192 -13.46 1.46 -13.99
CA ILE A 192 -14.46 2.24 -14.72
C ILE A 192 -15.74 2.29 -13.86
N ASN A 193 -16.32 3.47 -13.73
CA ASN A 193 -17.52 3.69 -12.94
C ASN A 193 -18.78 3.59 -13.81
N THR A 194 -19.36 2.41 -13.87
CA THR A 194 -20.54 2.11 -14.68
C THR A 194 -21.83 2.81 -14.21
N VAL A 195 -21.82 3.49 -13.06
CA VAL A 195 -22.92 4.38 -12.64
C VAL A 195 -22.99 5.63 -13.51
N LYS A 196 -21.86 6.10 -14.05
CA LYS A 196 -21.77 7.37 -14.80
C LYS A 196 -21.53 7.22 -16.28
N VAL A 197 -20.84 6.17 -16.70
CA VAL A 197 -20.38 6.04 -18.09
C VAL A 197 -20.38 4.56 -18.50
N SER A 198 -20.67 4.26 -19.76
CA SER A 198 -20.48 2.91 -20.30
C SER A 198 -19.00 2.57 -20.39
N ILE A 199 -18.66 1.28 -20.39
CA ILE A 199 -17.27 0.84 -20.51
C ILE A 199 -16.67 1.32 -21.82
N GLU A 200 -17.40 1.17 -22.92
CA GLU A 200 -16.98 1.56 -24.27
C GLU A 200 -16.71 3.06 -24.36
N ASP A 201 -17.62 3.90 -23.85
CA ASP A 201 -17.46 5.35 -23.88
C ASP A 201 -16.29 5.81 -23.01
N CYS A 202 -16.10 5.19 -21.84
CA CYS A 202 -14.96 5.48 -20.97
C CYS A 202 -13.63 5.13 -21.65
N LEU A 203 -13.51 3.94 -22.22
CA LEU A 203 -12.30 3.52 -22.94
C LEU A 203 -12.00 4.43 -24.12
N LYS A 204 -13.04 4.87 -24.85
CA LYS A 204 -12.91 5.87 -25.92
C LYS A 204 -12.42 7.20 -25.39
N GLU A 205 -13.03 7.73 -24.31
CA GLU A 205 -12.61 8.98 -23.67
C GLU A 205 -11.13 8.94 -23.27
N LEU A 206 -10.67 7.85 -22.64
CA LEU A 206 -9.27 7.70 -22.23
C LEU A 206 -8.32 7.71 -23.43
N ARG A 207 -8.66 7.01 -24.52
CA ARG A 207 -7.86 6.99 -25.76
C ARG A 207 -7.84 8.34 -26.46
N ASP A 208 -8.97 9.06 -26.49
CA ASP A 208 -9.08 10.41 -27.07
C ASP A 208 -8.22 11.43 -26.31
N LEU A 209 -7.97 11.20 -25.01
CA LEU A 209 -7.02 11.96 -24.20
C LEU A 209 -5.54 11.57 -24.45
N GLY A 210 -5.27 10.65 -25.36
CA GLY A 210 -3.93 10.17 -25.69
C GLY A 210 -3.36 9.19 -24.65
N TRP A 211 -4.22 8.55 -23.87
CA TRP A 211 -3.79 7.51 -22.93
C TRP A 211 -3.68 6.15 -23.63
N THR A 212 -2.66 5.37 -23.24
CA THR A 212 -2.56 3.98 -23.65
C THR A 212 -3.20 3.13 -22.57
N VAL A 213 -4.32 2.49 -22.92
CA VAL A 213 -5.13 1.72 -21.97
C VAL A 213 -5.46 0.35 -22.55
N GLU A 214 -5.45 -0.65 -21.66
CA GLU A 214 -5.86 -2.02 -21.92
C GLU A 214 -7.00 -2.39 -20.96
N GLN A 215 -8.10 -2.91 -21.49
CA GLN A 215 -9.19 -3.46 -20.68
C GLN A 215 -8.83 -4.87 -20.22
N ASP A 216 -9.21 -5.22 -19.01
CA ASP A 216 -9.09 -6.59 -18.52
C ASP A 216 -10.06 -7.52 -19.29
N ASN A 217 -9.59 -8.72 -19.63
CA ASN A 217 -10.38 -9.65 -20.44
C ASN A 217 -11.49 -10.37 -19.64
N GLU A 218 -11.40 -10.38 -18.32
CA GLU A 218 -12.24 -11.17 -17.43
C GLU A 218 -13.17 -10.28 -16.60
N ILE A 219 -12.68 -9.14 -16.17
CA ILE A 219 -13.41 -8.17 -15.34
C ILE A 219 -13.58 -6.87 -16.14
N PRO A 220 -14.72 -6.66 -16.79
CA PRO A 220 -14.88 -5.63 -17.82
C PRO A 220 -14.63 -4.18 -17.35
N GLU A 221 -14.89 -3.85 -16.09
CA GLU A 221 -14.65 -2.52 -15.53
C GLU A 221 -13.22 -2.26 -15.09
N VAL A 222 -12.33 -3.27 -15.17
CA VAL A 222 -10.90 -3.10 -14.89
C VAL A 222 -10.20 -2.56 -16.13
N VAL A 223 -9.47 -1.47 -15.96
CA VAL A 223 -8.63 -0.88 -17.02
C VAL A 223 -7.22 -0.67 -16.49
N TYR A 224 -6.25 -1.12 -17.27
CA TYR A 224 -4.83 -0.86 -17.06
C TYR A 224 -4.40 0.37 -17.85
N ILE A 225 -3.59 1.23 -17.23
CA ILE A 225 -3.11 2.48 -17.84
C ILE A 225 -1.60 2.38 -17.97
N ASP A 226 -1.11 2.10 -19.18
CA ASP A 226 0.31 1.89 -19.45
C ASP A 226 1.04 3.22 -19.72
N ALA A 227 0.34 4.20 -20.29
CA ALA A 227 0.86 5.55 -20.47
C ALA A 227 -0.27 6.60 -20.38
N HIS A 228 0.07 7.75 -19.84
CA HIS A 228 -0.86 8.88 -19.74
C HIS A 228 -0.15 10.22 -19.94
N GLN A 229 -0.90 11.27 -20.24
CA GLN A 229 -0.41 12.63 -20.33
C GLN A 229 -0.91 13.47 -19.15
N GLY A 230 -0.08 14.37 -18.66
CA GLY A 230 -0.44 15.32 -17.60
C GLY A 230 -0.53 14.72 -16.20
N HIS A 231 -1.27 15.41 -15.34
CA HIS A 231 -1.47 15.01 -13.94
C HIS A 231 -2.72 14.14 -13.83
N LEU A 232 -2.55 12.87 -13.44
CA LEU A 232 -3.64 11.90 -13.29
C LEU A 232 -4.79 12.41 -12.41
N GLU A 233 -4.46 12.99 -11.24
CA GLU A 233 -5.44 13.48 -10.28
C GLU A 233 -6.32 14.64 -10.82
N LYS A 234 -5.82 15.33 -11.85
CA LYS A 234 -6.51 16.47 -12.51
C LYS A 234 -7.10 16.10 -13.85
N ALA A 235 -6.94 14.86 -14.28
CA ALA A 235 -7.50 14.40 -15.53
C ALA A 235 -9.03 14.38 -15.47
N LYS A 236 -9.68 14.82 -16.56
CA LYS A 236 -11.12 14.91 -16.65
C LYS A 236 -11.85 13.64 -16.21
N PRO A 237 -11.52 12.42 -16.70
CA PRO A 237 -12.23 11.19 -16.30
C PRO A 237 -12.10 10.87 -14.80
N VAL A 238 -11.03 11.33 -14.13
CA VAL A 238 -10.87 11.19 -12.69
C VAL A 238 -11.72 12.20 -11.93
N MET A 239 -11.66 13.48 -12.36
CA MET A 239 -12.42 14.57 -11.73
C MET A 239 -13.92 14.38 -11.86
N GLU A 240 -14.38 13.93 -13.01
CA GLU A 240 -15.80 13.66 -13.29
C GLU A 240 -16.29 12.32 -12.72
N GLY A 241 -15.37 11.49 -12.20
CA GLY A 241 -15.69 10.22 -11.58
C GLY A 241 -16.05 9.11 -12.57
N HIS A 242 -15.58 9.18 -13.82
CA HIS A 242 -15.69 8.10 -14.80
C HIS A 242 -14.75 6.94 -14.46
N ILE A 243 -13.60 7.23 -13.86
CA ILE A 243 -12.67 6.24 -13.32
C ILE A 243 -12.28 6.54 -11.88
N THR A 244 -11.86 5.49 -11.19
CA THR A 244 -11.20 5.58 -9.87
C THR A 244 -10.03 4.60 -9.81
N PHE A 245 -8.89 5.04 -9.25
CA PHE A 245 -7.73 4.15 -9.10
C PHE A 245 -7.99 3.11 -8.03
N MET A 246 -7.93 1.85 -8.42
CA MET A 246 -8.17 0.70 -7.56
C MET A 246 -7.46 -0.53 -8.13
N ASP A 247 -6.88 -1.37 -7.29
CA ASP A 247 -6.26 -2.61 -7.73
C ASP A 247 -7.28 -3.67 -8.11
N LYS A 248 -6.96 -4.54 -9.10
CA LYS A 248 -7.84 -5.63 -9.53
C LYS A 248 -8.22 -6.53 -8.35
N ALA A 249 -7.27 -6.93 -7.49
CA ALA A 249 -7.56 -7.77 -6.33
C ALA A 249 -8.58 -7.13 -5.37
N SER A 250 -8.48 -5.80 -5.16
CA SER A 250 -9.48 -5.06 -4.37
C SER A 250 -10.86 -5.01 -5.03
N MET A 251 -10.92 -4.99 -6.37
CA MET A 251 -12.18 -5.05 -7.13
C MET A 251 -12.84 -6.43 -7.01
N LEU A 252 -12.05 -7.51 -7.04
CA LEU A 252 -12.55 -8.88 -6.88
C LEU A 252 -13.34 -9.07 -5.58
N VAL A 253 -13.00 -8.34 -4.51
CA VAL A 253 -13.78 -8.41 -3.24
C VAL A 253 -15.24 -8.07 -3.45
N ALA A 254 -15.57 -7.03 -4.21
CA ALA A 254 -16.96 -6.66 -4.49
C ALA A 254 -17.68 -7.73 -5.32
N HIS A 255 -16.99 -8.38 -6.25
CA HIS A 255 -17.52 -9.53 -7.00
C HIS A 255 -17.74 -10.75 -6.11
N VAL A 256 -16.87 -11.01 -5.12
CA VAL A 256 -17.05 -12.09 -4.14
C VAL A 256 -18.25 -11.81 -3.23
N VAL A 257 -18.49 -10.55 -2.87
CA VAL A 257 -19.72 -10.12 -2.19
C VAL A 257 -20.95 -10.42 -3.07
N ASP A 258 -20.83 -10.26 -4.39
CA ASP A 258 -21.90 -10.50 -5.37
C ASP A 258 -23.20 -9.74 -5.02
N PRO A 259 -23.15 -8.40 -4.83
CA PRO A 259 -24.27 -7.63 -4.34
C PRO A 259 -25.35 -7.52 -5.41
N GLN A 260 -26.64 -7.68 -5.01
CA GLN A 260 -27.76 -7.62 -5.94
C GLN A 260 -28.52 -6.28 -5.82
N PRO A 261 -29.04 -5.72 -6.91
CA PRO A 261 -29.88 -4.52 -6.87
C PRO A 261 -31.02 -4.66 -5.87
N GLY A 262 -31.20 -3.66 -5.00
CA GLY A 262 -32.25 -3.63 -3.98
C GLY A 262 -31.86 -4.22 -2.63
N GLU A 263 -30.73 -4.91 -2.51
CA GLU A 263 -30.24 -5.47 -1.24
C GLU A 263 -29.79 -4.38 -0.25
N ARG A 264 -29.77 -4.78 1.03
CA ARG A 264 -29.16 -3.98 2.11
C ARG A 264 -27.83 -4.61 2.51
N ILE A 265 -26.77 -3.83 2.37
CA ILE A 265 -25.39 -4.28 2.62
C ILE A 265 -24.77 -3.48 3.76
N LEU A 266 -23.97 -4.17 4.59
CA LEU A 266 -23.11 -3.56 5.60
C LEU A 266 -21.64 -3.77 5.21
N ASP A 267 -20.87 -2.69 5.19
CA ASP A 267 -19.41 -2.69 5.07
C ASP A 267 -18.82 -2.21 6.39
N CYS A 268 -18.25 -3.14 7.17
CA CYS A 268 -17.86 -2.90 8.56
C CYS A 268 -16.57 -2.08 8.71
N CYS A 269 -15.68 -2.06 7.69
CA CYS A 269 -14.38 -1.42 7.74
C CYS A 269 -14.12 -0.69 6.40
N ALA A 270 -15.06 0.17 6.01
CA ALA A 270 -15.24 0.61 4.64
C ALA A 270 -14.18 1.56 4.09
N ALA A 271 -13.56 2.39 4.93
CA ALA A 271 -12.72 3.49 4.45
C ALA A 271 -11.40 3.03 3.77
N PRO A 272 -11.07 3.63 2.62
CA PRO A 272 -11.56 4.88 2.03
C PRO A 272 -12.78 4.76 1.10
N GLY A 273 -13.50 3.64 1.08
CA GLY A 273 -14.77 3.51 0.37
C GLY A 273 -14.72 2.85 -1.00
N GLY A 274 -13.53 2.45 -1.48
CA GLY A 274 -13.41 1.87 -2.83
C GLY A 274 -14.32 0.67 -3.07
N LYS A 275 -14.41 -0.26 -2.10
CA LYS A 275 -15.24 -1.47 -2.17
C LYS A 275 -16.73 -1.12 -2.08
N SER A 276 -17.13 -0.25 -1.12
CA SER A 276 -18.52 0.23 -1.01
C SER A 276 -19.02 0.89 -2.29
N MET A 277 -18.20 1.75 -2.92
CA MET A 277 -18.55 2.40 -4.19
C MET A 277 -18.61 1.41 -5.36
N HIS A 278 -17.76 0.37 -5.33
CA HIS A 278 -17.80 -0.69 -6.33
C HIS A 278 -19.07 -1.55 -6.18
N MET A 279 -19.40 -1.97 -4.95
CA MET A 279 -20.66 -2.67 -4.67
C MET A 279 -21.87 -1.87 -5.14
N ALA A 280 -21.90 -0.55 -4.88
CA ALA A 280 -22.98 0.32 -5.37
C ALA A 280 -23.07 0.35 -6.91
N SER A 281 -21.93 0.27 -7.60
CA SER A 281 -21.88 0.18 -9.07
C SER A 281 -22.49 -1.14 -9.56
N LEU A 282 -22.12 -2.27 -8.95
CA LEU A 282 -22.65 -3.60 -9.26
C LEU A 282 -24.15 -3.70 -8.97
N MET A 283 -24.65 -2.98 -7.96
CA MET A 283 -26.08 -2.87 -7.62
C MET A 283 -26.86 -1.92 -8.54
N ASN A 284 -26.27 -1.41 -9.60
CA ASN A 284 -26.90 -0.37 -10.43
C ASN A 284 -27.39 0.84 -9.61
N ASN A 285 -26.66 1.19 -8.54
CA ASN A 285 -26.98 2.26 -7.61
C ASN A 285 -28.42 2.16 -7.03
N THR A 286 -28.88 0.92 -6.75
CA THR A 286 -30.22 0.61 -6.23
C THR A 286 -30.13 -0.30 -5.01
N GLY A 287 -30.76 0.07 -3.89
CA GLY A 287 -30.67 -0.60 -2.60
C GLY A 287 -30.10 0.31 -1.52
N ALA A 288 -29.35 -0.24 -0.57
CA ALA A 288 -28.71 0.54 0.50
C ALA A 288 -27.41 -0.11 0.98
N ILE A 289 -26.35 0.69 1.10
CA ILE A 289 -25.07 0.27 1.67
C ILE A 289 -24.78 1.14 2.89
N MET A 290 -24.67 0.51 4.07
CA MET A 290 -24.18 1.15 5.29
C MET A 290 -22.69 0.90 5.40
N SER A 291 -21.89 1.96 5.35
CA SER A 291 -20.43 1.90 5.39
C SER A 291 -19.88 2.47 6.69
N CYS A 292 -19.21 1.64 7.47
CA CYS A 292 -18.71 1.98 8.80
C CYS A 292 -17.17 2.14 8.79
N ASP A 293 -16.64 3.07 9.56
CA ASP A 293 -15.22 3.17 9.90
C ASP A 293 -15.06 3.89 11.25
N ILE A 294 -13.92 3.70 11.90
CA ILE A 294 -13.60 4.32 13.20
C ILE A 294 -13.00 5.73 13.08
N TYR A 295 -12.73 6.20 11.85
CA TYR A 295 -12.06 7.48 11.58
C TYR A 295 -12.99 8.44 10.83
N ASP A 296 -13.46 9.47 11.50
CA ASP A 296 -14.39 10.47 10.97
C ASP A 296 -13.88 11.16 9.69
N HIS A 297 -12.61 11.60 9.69
CA HIS A 297 -11.98 12.22 8.51
C HIS A 297 -11.96 11.31 7.26
N LYS A 298 -11.97 9.99 7.44
CA LYS A 298 -12.05 9.05 6.32
C LYS A 298 -13.48 8.92 5.79
N LEU A 299 -14.48 9.01 6.67
CA LEU A 299 -15.88 9.02 6.27
C LEU A 299 -16.22 10.27 5.44
N GLU A 300 -15.64 11.43 5.79
CA GLU A 300 -15.75 12.65 4.98
C GLU A 300 -15.19 12.43 3.55
N LEU A 301 -14.03 11.79 3.43
CA LEU A 301 -13.45 11.44 2.13
C LEU A 301 -14.33 10.43 1.35
N MET A 302 -14.97 9.50 2.05
CA MET A 302 -15.93 8.57 1.41
C MET A 302 -17.13 9.30 0.86
N ASN A 303 -17.71 10.25 1.61
CA ASN A 303 -18.85 11.06 1.16
C ASN A 303 -18.49 11.89 -0.07
N GLN A 304 -17.33 12.54 -0.09
CA GLN A 304 -16.81 13.26 -1.25
C GLN A 304 -16.63 12.35 -2.48
N ASN A 305 -16.14 11.12 -2.26
CA ASN A 305 -16.00 10.14 -3.33
C ASN A 305 -17.36 9.64 -3.83
N ALA A 306 -18.33 9.42 -2.95
CA ALA A 306 -19.69 9.03 -3.33
C ALA A 306 -20.32 10.11 -4.25
N GLU A 307 -20.22 11.38 -3.85
CA GLU A 307 -20.67 12.51 -4.67
C GLU A 307 -19.97 12.56 -6.03
N ARG A 308 -18.64 12.51 -6.05
CA ARG A 308 -17.84 12.51 -7.28
C ARG A 308 -18.20 11.34 -8.20
N LEU A 309 -18.46 10.17 -7.66
CA LEU A 309 -18.81 8.95 -8.40
C LEU A 309 -20.32 8.86 -8.75
N GLY A 310 -21.16 9.77 -8.26
CA GLY A 310 -22.60 9.74 -8.48
C GLY A 310 -23.32 8.61 -7.75
N VAL A 311 -22.70 8.09 -6.68
CA VAL A 311 -23.28 6.99 -5.87
C VAL A 311 -24.19 7.58 -4.80
N SER A 312 -25.46 7.16 -4.77
CA SER A 312 -26.48 7.70 -3.85
C SER A 312 -26.94 6.72 -2.77
N ILE A 313 -26.65 5.42 -2.93
CA ILE A 313 -27.13 4.37 -2.00
C ILE A 313 -26.17 4.09 -0.84
N VAL A 314 -25.00 4.72 -0.81
CA VAL A 314 -24.01 4.59 0.27
C VAL A 314 -24.30 5.64 1.34
N SER A 315 -24.43 5.21 2.57
CA SER A 315 -24.46 6.06 3.77
C SER A 315 -23.32 5.68 4.70
N THR A 316 -22.64 6.69 5.27
CA THR A 316 -21.49 6.50 6.14
C THR A 316 -21.86 6.64 7.60
N LYS A 317 -21.23 5.87 8.48
CA LYS A 317 -21.41 5.96 9.93
C LYS A 317 -20.08 5.77 10.67
N LEU A 318 -19.82 6.67 11.62
CA LEU A 318 -18.71 6.51 12.58
C LEU A 318 -19.08 5.37 13.54
N GLN A 319 -18.52 4.20 13.32
CA GLN A 319 -18.86 2.99 14.04
C GLN A 319 -17.67 2.01 14.05
N ASP A 320 -17.36 1.50 15.22
CA ASP A 320 -16.39 0.41 15.37
C ASP A 320 -17.09 -0.92 15.06
N GLY A 321 -16.49 -1.71 14.15
CA GLY A 321 -17.03 -3.02 13.73
C GLY A 321 -17.19 -4.03 14.88
N ARG A 322 -16.48 -3.85 15.99
CA ARG A 322 -16.62 -4.66 17.20
C ARG A 322 -17.89 -4.37 18.00
N TYR A 323 -18.47 -3.20 17.82
CA TYR A 323 -19.59 -2.70 18.64
C TYR A 323 -20.79 -2.29 17.79
N LEU A 324 -21.16 -3.12 16.79
CA LEU A 324 -22.31 -2.87 15.93
C LEU A 324 -23.61 -2.84 16.74
N PRO A 325 -24.56 -1.92 16.41
CA PRO A 325 -25.81 -1.76 17.17
C PRO A 325 -26.71 -3.00 17.13
N ASP A 326 -27.31 -3.36 18.26
CA ASP A 326 -28.20 -4.55 18.36
C ASP A 326 -29.42 -4.48 17.46
N ASN A 327 -29.93 -3.28 17.16
CA ASN A 327 -31.06 -3.11 16.24
C ASN A 327 -30.68 -3.33 14.76
N TRP A 328 -29.43 -3.68 14.48
CA TRP A 328 -28.95 -4.07 13.15
C TRP A 328 -28.91 -5.60 12.97
N LYS A 329 -29.09 -6.36 14.03
CA LYS A 329 -29.07 -7.83 13.97
C LYS A 329 -30.05 -8.33 12.91
N GLU A 330 -29.57 -9.24 12.06
CA GLU A 330 -30.33 -9.86 10.97
C GLU A 330 -31.04 -8.88 10.01
N GLN A 331 -30.40 -7.71 9.77
CA GLN A 331 -30.98 -6.68 8.92
C GLN A 331 -30.34 -6.62 7.52
N PHE A 332 -29.19 -7.28 7.30
CA PHE A 332 -28.43 -7.13 6.06
C PHE A 332 -28.44 -8.43 5.26
N ASP A 333 -28.64 -8.29 3.95
CA ASP A 333 -28.59 -9.40 3.02
C ASP A 333 -27.15 -9.88 2.83
N ARG A 334 -26.22 -8.91 2.83
CA ARG A 334 -24.78 -9.17 2.75
C ARG A 334 -24.02 -8.29 3.72
N VAL A 335 -22.95 -8.84 4.29
CA VAL A 335 -22.04 -8.11 5.18
C VAL A 335 -20.62 -8.32 4.69
N LEU A 336 -19.86 -7.23 4.53
CA LEU A 336 -18.44 -7.24 4.20
C LEU A 336 -17.63 -6.88 5.44
N VAL A 337 -16.64 -7.69 5.75
CA VAL A 337 -15.56 -7.40 6.68
C VAL A 337 -14.24 -7.37 5.89
N ASP A 338 -13.93 -6.19 5.30
CA ASP A 338 -12.59 -5.93 4.76
C ASP A 338 -11.69 -5.53 5.93
N ALA A 339 -11.16 -6.53 6.61
CA ALA A 339 -10.63 -6.39 7.96
C ALA A 339 -9.35 -5.52 8.01
N PRO A 340 -9.13 -4.76 9.10
CA PRO A 340 -7.84 -4.14 9.35
C PRO A 340 -6.77 -5.23 9.44
N CYS A 341 -5.75 -5.16 8.58
CA CYS A 341 -4.75 -6.22 8.43
C CYS A 341 -3.33 -5.68 8.33
N SER A 342 -2.34 -6.56 8.34
CA SER A 342 -0.94 -6.20 8.19
C SER A 342 -0.62 -5.54 6.83
N GLY A 343 -1.41 -5.81 5.79
CA GLY A 343 -1.21 -5.25 4.45
C GLY A 343 0.05 -5.78 3.76
N LEU A 344 0.45 -7.01 4.06
CA LEU A 344 1.65 -7.62 3.46
C LEU A 344 1.47 -7.99 1.98
N GLY A 345 0.24 -7.96 1.47
CA GLY A 345 -0.05 -8.21 0.06
C GLY A 345 0.12 -6.99 -0.87
N ILE A 346 0.20 -5.76 -0.29
CA ILE A 346 0.20 -4.49 -1.06
C ILE A 346 1.52 -3.71 -0.98
N LEU A 347 2.61 -4.37 -0.63
CA LEU A 347 3.91 -3.72 -0.39
C LEU A 347 4.56 -3.13 -1.65
N GLN A 348 4.15 -3.57 -2.85
CA GLN A 348 4.61 -3.00 -4.12
C GLN A 348 4.25 -1.51 -4.24
N LYS A 349 3.01 -1.15 -3.90
CA LYS A 349 2.47 0.21 -4.02
C LYS A 349 2.83 1.13 -2.86
N LYS A 350 3.24 0.55 -1.71
CA LYS A 350 3.52 1.28 -0.47
C LYS A 350 4.89 0.93 0.09
N LEU A 351 5.94 1.34 -0.62
CA LEU A 351 7.34 1.00 -0.35
C LEU A 351 7.81 1.25 1.09
N ASP A 352 7.33 2.32 1.73
CA ASP A 352 7.69 2.68 3.09
C ASP A 352 6.97 1.83 4.15
N MET A 353 5.83 1.24 3.82
CA MET A 353 5.09 0.38 4.76
C MET A 353 5.90 -0.82 5.22
N ARG A 354 6.72 -1.42 4.35
CA ARG A 354 7.57 -2.57 4.71
C ARG A 354 8.48 -2.29 5.91
N TRP A 355 8.95 -1.06 6.06
CA TRP A 355 9.85 -0.64 7.14
C TRP A 355 9.14 -0.24 8.45
N ARG A 356 7.82 -0.12 8.41
CA ARG A 356 6.99 0.26 9.56
C ARG A 356 6.31 -0.92 10.21
N LYS A 357 6.11 -1.99 9.44
CA LYS A 357 5.50 -3.20 9.94
C LYS A 357 6.45 -3.88 10.92
N THR A 358 5.88 -4.34 12.02
CA THR A 358 6.57 -5.09 13.06
C THR A 358 5.99 -6.50 13.13
N GLN A 359 6.78 -7.46 13.56
CA GLN A 359 6.33 -8.83 13.69
C GLN A 359 5.16 -8.99 14.69
N SER A 360 5.02 -8.06 15.66
CA SER A 360 3.90 -8.07 16.60
C SER A 360 2.53 -7.95 15.94
N LEU A 361 2.43 -7.32 14.75
CA LEU A 361 1.17 -7.24 14.01
C LEU A 361 0.59 -8.61 13.67
N LEU A 362 1.45 -9.64 13.48
CA LEU A 362 1.01 -10.99 13.17
C LEU A 362 0.32 -11.68 14.37
N THR A 363 0.53 -11.18 15.58
CA THR A 363 -0.12 -11.65 16.79
C THR A 363 -1.24 -10.74 17.28
N ASP A 364 -1.14 -9.44 17.00
CA ASP A 364 -2.08 -8.43 17.52
C ASP A 364 -3.35 -8.31 16.66
N LEU A 365 -3.23 -8.52 15.33
CA LEU A 365 -4.35 -8.33 14.40
C LEU A 365 -5.34 -9.51 14.34
N PRO A 366 -4.95 -10.79 14.34
CA PRO A 366 -5.91 -11.89 14.21
C PRO A 366 -7.02 -11.91 15.28
N PRO A 367 -6.75 -11.63 16.57
CA PRO A 367 -7.83 -11.52 17.57
C PRO A 367 -8.82 -10.38 17.26
N LEU A 368 -8.32 -9.22 16.82
CA LEU A 368 -9.17 -8.09 16.42
C LEU A 368 -10.03 -8.43 15.21
N GLN A 369 -9.46 -9.11 14.21
CA GLN A 369 -10.15 -9.53 13.00
C GLN A 369 -11.28 -10.53 13.33
N LEU A 370 -11.00 -11.48 14.20
CA LEU A 370 -12.00 -12.45 14.66
C LEU A 370 -13.15 -11.74 15.42
N GLU A 371 -12.84 -10.83 16.33
CA GLU A 371 -13.85 -10.07 17.09
C GLU A 371 -14.78 -9.27 16.16
N ILE A 372 -14.24 -8.62 15.13
CA ILE A 372 -15.03 -7.90 14.11
C ILE A 372 -15.89 -8.89 13.32
N LEU A 373 -15.32 -10.01 12.89
CA LEU A 373 -16.01 -11.01 12.07
C LEU A 373 -17.18 -11.65 12.84
N GLU A 374 -16.97 -12.01 14.11
CA GLU A 374 -18.02 -12.55 15.00
C GLU A 374 -19.16 -11.55 15.19
N LYS A 375 -18.84 -10.26 15.41
CA LYS A 375 -19.86 -9.23 15.57
C LYS A 375 -20.61 -8.94 14.27
N ALA A 376 -19.92 -8.96 13.13
CA ALA A 376 -20.51 -8.78 11.81
C ALA A 376 -21.48 -9.92 11.45
N ALA A 377 -21.19 -11.14 11.87
CA ALA A 377 -22.03 -12.31 11.64
C ALA A 377 -23.45 -12.18 12.25
N GLU A 378 -23.58 -11.49 13.40
CA GLU A 378 -24.91 -11.23 14.00
C GLU A 378 -25.79 -10.34 13.11
N MET A 379 -25.22 -9.54 12.21
CA MET A 379 -25.91 -8.58 11.36
C MET A 379 -26.51 -9.22 10.10
N VAL A 380 -26.01 -10.41 9.72
CA VAL A 380 -26.43 -11.14 8.52
C VAL A 380 -27.81 -11.77 8.72
N LYS A 381 -28.71 -11.59 7.77
CA LYS A 381 -30.00 -12.33 7.73
C LYS A 381 -29.78 -13.84 7.60
N VAL A 382 -30.73 -14.64 8.02
CA VAL A 382 -30.77 -16.06 7.61
C VAL A 382 -30.82 -16.14 6.08
N ASP A 383 -30.10 -17.06 5.48
CA ASP A 383 -29.85 -17.18 4.05
C ASP A 383 -28.98 -16.07 3.44
N GLY A 384 -28.57 -15.07 4.23
CA GLY A 384 -27.64 -14.01 3.81
C GLY A 384 -26.17 -14.45 3.81
N TYR A 385 -25.29 -13.55 3.38
CA TYR A 385 -23.86 -13.82 3.18
C TYR A 385 -22.97 -12.90 4.00
N LEU A 386 -21.90 -13.47 4.54
CA LEU A 386 -20.80 -12.75 5.15
C LEU A 386 -19.54 -12.96 4.31
N VAL A 387 -18.87 -11.87 3.94
CA VAL A 387 -17.59 -11.94 3.22
C VAL A 387 -16.49 -11.40 4.12
N TYR A 388 -15.47 -12.21 4.30
CA TYR A 388 -14.24 -11.84 4.99
C TYR A 388 -13.14 -11.59 3.96
N SER A 389 -12.49 -10.44 4.02
CA SER A 389 -11.36 -10.11 3.14
C SER A 389 -10.25 -9.37 3.87
N THR A 390 -9.03 -9.54 3.38
CA THR A 390 -7.83 -8.83 3.84
C THR A 390 -6.93 -8.50 2.66
N CYS A 391 -6.10 -7.46 2.79
CA CYS A 391 -5.03 -7.16 1.83
C CYS A 391 -3.67 -7.71 2.29
N THR A 392 -3.66 -8.90 2.88
CA THR A 392 -2.45 -9.61 3.31
C THR A 392 -2.41 -11.03 2.78
N ILE A 393 -1.20 -11.57 2.68
CA ILE A 393 -0.95 -12.96 2.29
C ILE A 393 -0.56 -13.85 3.49
N ASN A 394 -0.72 -13.33 4.70
CA ASN A 394 -0.39 -14.04 5.94
C ASN A 394 -1.55 -14.96 6.34
N SER A 395 -1.32 -16.27 6.38
CA SER A 395 -2.31 -17.28 6.75
C SER A 395 -2.90 -17.07 8.15
N GLY A 396 -2.10 -16.58 9.09
CA GLY A 396 -2.53 -16.28 10.46
C GLY A 396 -3.62 -15.20 10.55
N GLU A 397 -3.70 -14.30 9.55
CA GLU A 397 -4.75 -13.28 9.42
C GLU A 397 -5.89 -13.70 8.49
N ASN A 398 -5.73 -14.78 7.74
CA ASN A 398 -6.61 -15.24 6.68
C ASN A 398 -7.33 -16.54 7.07
N GLU A 399 -6.76 -17.67 6.65
CA GLU A 399 -7.31 -19.01 6.86
C GLU A 399 -7.55 -19.30 8.34
N ASP A 400 -6.57 -19.01 9.20
CA ASP A 400 -6.65 -19.29 10.64
C ASP A 400 -7.77 -18.52 11.35
N VAL A 401 -8.05 -17.27 10.91
CA VAL A 401 -9.15 -16.46 11.46
C VAL A 401 -10.50 -17.05 11.04
N LEU A 402 -10.64 -17.38 9.75
CA LEU A 402 -11.89 -17.95 9.23
C LEU A 402 -12.18 -19.32 9.82
N GLU A 403 -11.17 -20.18 9.95
CA GLU A 403 -11.32 -21.50 10.59
C GLU A 403 -11.79 -21.40 12.04
N LYS A 404 -11.21 -20.49 12.82
CA LYS A 404 -11.65 -20.23 14.21
C LYS A 404 -13.08 -19.74 14.27
N PHE A 405 -13.46 -18.84 13.35
CA PHE A 405 -14.85 -18.38 13.22
C PHE A 405 -15.81 -19.55 12.94
N LEU A 406 -15.53 -20.37 11.94
CA LEU A 406 -16.37 -21.51 11.57
C LEU A 406 -16.39 -22.63 12.65
N ALA A 407 -15.36 -22.72 13.47
CA ALA A 407 -15.33 -23.65 14.58
C ALA A 407 -16.39 -23.33 15.65
N THR A 408 -16.71 -22.04 15.84
CA THR A 408 -17.65 -21.54 16.86
C THR A 408 -19.04 -21.16 16.28
N HIS A 409 -19.12 -20.83 15.01
CA HIS A 409 -20.36 -20.39 14.32
C HIS A 409 -20.88 -21.47 13.36
N LYS A 410 -21.47 -22.56 13.92
CA LYS A 410 -21.97 -23.71 13.14
C LYS A 410 -23.19 -23.38 12.25
N ASN A 411 -23.79 -22.22 12.45
CA ASN A 411 -24.86 -21.67 11.62
C ASN A 411 -24.33 -20.95 10.35
N PHE A 412 -23.00 -20.97 10.11
CA PHE A 412 -22.38 -20.52 8.87
C PHE A 412 -21.64 -21.66 8.19
N ILE A 413 -21.72 -21.70 6.87
CA ILE A 413 -20.99 -22.63 6.01
C ILE A 413 -20.23 -21.87 4.92
N ILE A 414 -19.09 -22.39 4.48
CA ILE A 414 -18.38 -21.83 3.33
C ILE A 414 -19.29 -21.94 2.09
N ASP A 415 -19.40 -20.83 1.37
CA ASP A 415 -20.10 -20.72 0.08
C ASP A 415 -19.08 -20.45 -1.01
N PRO A 416 -18.60 -21.47 -1.75
CA PRO A 416 -17.55 -21.31 -2.75
C PRO A 416 -17.99 -20.39 -3.89
N VAL A 417 -17.14 -19.44 -4.24
CA VAL A 417 -17.35 -18.49 -5.33
C VAL A 417 -16.43 -18.83 -6.49
N SER A 418 -16.94 -18.81 -7.71
CA SER A 418 -16.16 -19.00 -8.93
C SER A 418 -16.74 -18.15 -10.06
N PHE A 419 -15.88 -17.37 -10.71
CA PHE A 419 -16.19 -16.63 -11.94
C PHE A 419 -14.87 -16.38 -12.69
N ASP A 420 -14.94 -16.00 -13.95
CA ASP A 420 -13.77 -15.72 -14.79
C ASP A 420 -12.97 -14.55 -14.16
N GLY A 421 -11.63 -14.69 -14.08
CA GLY A 421 -10.75 -13.72 -13.47
C GLY A 421 -10.54 -13.86 -11.96
N LEU A 422 -11.28 -14.79 -11.30
CA LEU A 422 -11.04 -15.13 -9.92
C LEU A 422 -10.03 -16.27 -9.83
N PRO A 423 -8.94 -16.15 -9.03
CA PRO A 423 -8.06 -17.29 -8.76
C PRO A 423 -8.82 -18.49 -8.19
N GLN A 424 -8.33 -19.67 -8.49
CA GLN A 424 -8.95 -20.90 -8.00
C GLN A 424 -9.03 -20.92 -6.47
N ALA A 425 -10.24 -21.12 -5.95
CA ALA A 425 -10.46 -21.28 -4.52
C ALA A 425 -9.90 -22.64 -4.04
N ILE A 426 -9.30 -22.63 -2.86
CA ILE A 426 -8.91 -23.84 -2.12
C ILE A 426 -9.87 -23.93 -0.93
N GLU A 427 -10.65 -25.01 -0.87
CA GLU A 427 -11.67 -25.19 0.19
C GLU A 427 -12.66 -24.02 0.30
N GLY A 428 -12.92 -23.33 -0.82
CA GLY A 428 -13.80 -22.15 -0.88
C GLY A 428 -13.16 -20.84 -0.46
N MET A 429 -11.89 -20.85 -0.10
CA MET A 429 -11.07 -19.67 0.22
C MET A 429 -10.23 -19.26 -0.97
N ILE A 430 -10.13 -17.98 -1.24
CA ILE A 430 -9.46 -17.42 -2.41
C ILE A 430 -8.29 -16.57 -1.93
N THR A 431 -7.08 -16.91 -2.38
CA THR A 431 -5.86 -16.12 -2.11
C THR A 431 -5.22 -15.70 -3.42
N THR A 432 -5.14 -14.39 -3.65
CA THR A 432 -4.34 -13.86 -4.76
C THR A 432 -2.88 -13.82 -4.34
N TYR A 433 -2.02 -14.43 -5.18
CA TYR A 433 -0.58 -14.43 -4.97
C TYR A 433 0.08 -13.51 -6.00
N PRO A 434 0.69 -12.36 -5.58
CA PRO A 434 1.10 -11.29 -6.49
C PRO A 434 1.91 -11.71 -7.70
N PRO A 435 2.99 -12.52 -7.61
CA PRO A 435 3.77 -12.95 -8.78
C PRO A 435 2.99 -13.80 -9.78
N ARG A 436 2.07 -14.66 -9.30
CA ARG A 436 1.25 -15.53 -10.16
C ARG A 436 0.12 -14.76 -10.83
N ASP A 437 -0.60 -13.96 -10.05
CA ASP A 437 -1.88 -13.38 -10.46
C ASP A 437 -1.73 -11.94 -11.00
N GLN A 438 -0.50 -11.39 -10.98
CA GLN A 438 -0.15 -10.05 -11.48
C GLN A 438 -1.01 -8.93 -10.89
N MET A 439 -1.39 -9.07 -9.61
CA MET A 439 -2.17 -8.11 -8.83
C MET A 439 -1.74 -8.11 -7.36
N ASP A 440 -2.31 -7.24 -6.53
CA ASP A 440 -2.04 -7.21 -5.09
C ASP A 440 -2.43 -8.53 -4.41
N GLY A 441 -1.76 -8.87 -3.30
CA GLY A 441 -2.08 -10.05 -2.50
C GLY A 441 -3.27 -9.79 -1.59
N PHE A 442 -4.34 -10.54 -1.82
CA PHE A 442 -5.59 -10.50 -1.05
C PHE A 442 -6.03 -11.89 -0.65
N PHE A 443 -6.75 -11.94 0.45
CA PHE A 443 -7.55 -13.10 0.84
C PHE A 443 -9.04 -12.73 0.80
N MET A 444 -9.88 -13.67 0.36
CA MET A 444 -11.33 -13.52 0.29
C MET A 444 -11.99 -14.85 0.57
N ALA A 445 -13.03 -14.81 1.40
CA ALA A 445 -13.90 -15.98 1.62
C ALA A 445 -15.35 -15.52 1.84
N ARG A 446 -16.30 -16.23 1.23
CA ARG A 446 -17.73 -16.03 1.44
C ARG A 446 -18.30 -17.18 2.25
N VAL A 447 -19.07 -16.84 3.27
CA VAL A 447 -19.80 -17.80 4.08
C VAL A 447 -21.28 -17.46 4.06
N LYS A 448 -22.13 -18.48 4.01
CA LYS A 448 -23.60 -18.36 4.03
C LYS A 448 -24.12 -18.65 5.42
N ARG A 449 -25.04 -17.82 5.94
CA ARG A 449 -25.79 -18.12 7.15
C ARG A 449 -26.94 -19.07 6.84
N ILE A 450 -27.00 -20.21 7.53
CA ILE A 450 -28.00 -21.27 7.28
C ILE A 450 -29.08 -21.36 8.38
N SER A 451 -28.89 -20.68 9.51
CA SER A 451 -29.89 -20.60 10.59
C SER A 451 -29.65 -19.40 11.53
#